data_033bee8ec69a618e6f00be0ade336c56
#
_entry.id   033bee8ec69a618e6f00be0ade336c56
#
_cell.length_a   1.000
_cell.length_b   1.000
_cell.length_c   1.000
_cell.angle_alpha   90.00
_cell.angle_beta   90.00
_cell.angle_gamma   90.00
#
_symmetry.space_group_name_H-M   'P 1'
#
loop_
_entity.id
_entity.type
_entity.pdbx_description
1 polymer ?
#
loop_
_entity_poly.entity_id
_entity_poly.type
_entity_poly.pdbx_seq_one_letter_code
_entity_poly.pdbx_strand_id
1 'polypeptide(L)'
;MSLSTRNHEQELLDAAELDPAELRTNLREMAMLNRLPGGVGESVRAVHALLNGRPDASVLDIGAGSGDFARRLARQRPVEVVVGDSRHEVLAIARRNLANTNRVSFLQADVRALPLADDAVDVVHASLLLHHLDPSDAVVALREMRRVARTAVVINDLRRGRIAFLLTAAPVLAYSRGRYTRNDGLLSARRAYTLPELDDLAAQAGLELVSRTPSWWPRVTTVYR
;
A
#
# COMPACT_ATOMS: atom_id res chain seq x y z
N MET A 1 -23.22 -8.49 -10.62
CA MET A 1 -22.51 -8.41 -9.32
C MET A 1 -22.53 -6.97 -8.85
N SER A 2 -22.99 -6.70 -7.63
CA SER A 2 -23.11 -5.35 -7.09
C SER A 2 -21.73 -4.81 -6.67
N LEU A 3 -21.43 -3.56 -7.02
CA LEU A 3 -20.30 -2.77 -6.53
C LEU A 3 -20.78 -1.66 -5.56
N SER A 4 -22.09 -1.68 -5.22
CA SER A 4 -22.68 -0.69 -4.30
C SER A 4 -22.27 -0.95 -2.84
N THR A 5 -22.01 -2.20 -2.49
CA THR A 5 -21.54 -2.63 -1.18
C THR A 5 -20.13 -3.21 -1.27
N ARG A 6 -19.35 -3.02 -0.22
CA ARG A 6 -18.01 -3.62 -0.09
C ARG A 6 -18.13 -5.14 0.01
N ASN A 7 -17.25 -5.86 -0.67
CA ASN A 7 -17.12 -7.32 -0.50
C ASN A 7 -16.26 -7.61 0.74
N HIS A 8 -16.56 -8.69 1.46
CA HIS A 8 -15.88 -9.12 2.69
C HIS A 8 -15.21 -10.50 2.56
N GLU A 9 -15.24 -11.10 1.36
CA GLU A 9 -14.53 -12.35 1.11
C GLU A 9 -13.03 -12.18 1.34
N GLN A 10 -12.39 -13.19 1.91
CA GLN A 10 -10.94 -13.18 2.13
C GLN A 10 -10.21 -13.45 0.81
N GLU A 11 -9.10 -12.75 0.62
CA GLU A 11 -8.19 -12.97 -0.49
C GLU A 11 -7.35 -14.25 -0.24
N LEU A 12 -6.88 -14.87 -1.30
CA LEU A 12 -6.01 -16.04 -1.17
C LEU A 12 -4.70 -15.70 -0.45
N LEU A 13 -4.23 -14.46 -0.60
CA LEU A 13 -3.06 -13.93 0.11
C LEU A 13 -3.29 -13.74 1.61
N ASP A 14 -4.55 -13.66 2.07
CA ASP A 14 -4.90 -13.53 3.49
C ASP A 14 -4.86 -14.90 4.21
N ALA A 15 -4.70 -16.03 3.49
CA ALA A 15 -4.64 -17.37 4.07
C ALA A 15 -3.45 -17.52 5.02
N ALA A 16 -3.62 -18.35 6.06
CA ALA A 16 -2.56 -18.61 7.04
C ALA A 16 -1.31 -19.23 6.40
N GLU A 17 -1.52 -20.16 5.47
CA GLU A 17 -0.45 -20.81 4.71
C GLU A 17 -0.52 -20.41 3.24
N LEU A 18 0.60 -19.97 2.69
CA LEU A 18 0.72 -19.57 1.29
C LEU A 18 1.60 -20.54 0.51
N ASP A 19 1.17 -20.88 -0.71
CA ASP A 19 2.07 -21.54 -1.65
C ASP A 19 3.24 -20.60 -2.01
N PRO A 20 4.49 -20.99 -1.73
CA PRO A 20 5.64 -20.12 -1.97
C PRO A 20 5.87 -19.80 -3.46
N ALA A 21 5.42 -20.66 -4.40
CA ALA A 21 5.57 -20.42 -5.84
C ALA A 21 4.53 -19.39 -6.30
N GLU A 22 3.27 -19.56 -5.87
CA GLU A 22 2.19 -18.61 -6.14
C GLU A 22 2.47 -17.24 -5.51
N LEU A 23 2.97 -17.19 -4.27
CA LEU A 23 3.37 -15.93 -3.62
C LEU A 23 4.46 -15.21 -4.43
N ARG A 24 5.51 -15.90 -4.86
CA ARG A 24 6.56 -15.28 -5.69
C ARG A 24 6.01 -14.78 -7.03
N THR A 25 5.11 -15.54 -7.64
CA THR A 25 4.46 -15.15 -8.89
C THR A 25 3.60 -13.92 -8.68
N ASN A 26 2.77 -13.92 -7.65
CA ASN A 26 1.92 -12.78 -7.30
C ASN A 26 2.76 -11.50 -7.07
N LEU A 27 3.79 -11.55 -6.24
CA LEU A 27 4.62 -10.38 -5.95
C LEU A 27 5.32 -9.83 -7.20
N ARG A 28 5.71 -10.69 -8.16
CA ARG A 28 6.28 -10.25 -9.46
C ARG A 28 5.22 -9.58 -10.33
N GLU A 29 4.05 -10.16 -10.43
CA GLU A 29 2.93 -9.63 -11.22
C GLU A 29 2.43 -8.31 -10.63
N MET A 30 2.32 -8.23 -9.30
CA MET A 30 1.98 -6.98 -8.61
C MET A 30 3.03 -5.90 -8.84
N ALA A 31 4.32 -6.23 -8.81
CA ALA A 31 5.40 -5.30 -9.14
C ALA A 31 5.29 -4.77 -10.58
N MET A 32 4.82 -5.59 -11.52
CA MET A 32 4.56 -5.18 -12.90
C MET A 32 3.33 -4.26 -12.98
N LEU A 33 2.22 -4.66 -12.38
CA LEU A 33 0.97 -3.87 -12.34
C LEU A 33 1.18 -2.53 -11.63
N ASN A 34 2.02 -2.46 -10.60
CA ASN A 34 2.38 -1.24 -9.88
C ASN A 34 3.11 -0.19 -10.74
N ARG A 35 3.60 -0.56 -11.92
CA ARG A 35 4.20 0.40 -12.88
C ARG A 35 3.17 1.16 -13.69
N LEU A 36 1.92 0.68 -13.71
CA LEU A 36 0.82 1.36 -14.40
C LEU A 36 0.55 2.73 -13.75
N PRO A 37 -0.07 3.66 -14.50
CA PRO A 37 -0.49 4.95 -13.96
C PRO A 37 -1.29 4.81 -12.67
N GLY A 38 -1.11 5.73 -11.71
CA GLY A 38 -1.72 5.65 -10.37
C GLY A 38 -0.98 4.72 -9.40
N GLY A 39 -0.01 3.92 -9.85
CA GLY A 39 0.77 3.00 -9.02
C GLY A 39 1.97 3.65 -8.32
N VAL A 40 3.07 2.90 -8.21
CA VAL A 40 4.25 3.30 -7.43
C VAL A 40 4.82 4.68 -7.79
N GLY A 41 4.67 5.12 -9.04
CA GLY A 41 5.12 6.45 -9.47
C GLY A 41 4.42 7.60 -8.76
N GLU A 42 3.11 7.46 -8.52
CA GLU A 42 2.33 8.46 -7.77
C GLU A 42 2.72 8.50 -6.30
N SER A 43 2.85 7.33 -5.67
CA SER A 43 3.34 7.23 -4.29
C SER A 43 4.68 7.94 -4.10
N VAL A 44 5.64 7.67 -4.98
CA VAL A 44 6.97 8.29 -4.91
C VAL A 44 6.88 9.80 -5.10
N ARG A 45 6.05 10.30 -6.02
CA ARG A 45 5.85 11.76 -6.20
C ARG A 45 5.25 12.41 -4.96
N ALA A 46 4.21 11.80 -4.37
CA ALA A 46 3.56 12.31 -3.17
C ALA A 46 4.54 12.39 -1.99
N VAL A 47 5.30 11.32 -1.74
CA VAL A 47 6.31 11.29 -0.68
C VAL A 47 7.43 12.29 -0.95
N HIS A 48 7.92 12.41 -2.19
CA HIS A 48 8.94 13.40 -2.53
C HIS A 48 8.50 14.84 -2.23
N ALA A 49 7.25 15.18 -2.55
CA ALA A 49 6.70 16.51 -2.26
C ALA A 49 6.67 16.80 -0.76
N LEU A 50 6.35 15.79 0.07
CA LEU A 50 6.32 15.93 1.52
C LEU A 50 7.71 16.07 2.15
N LEU A 51 8.69 15.35 1.62
CA LEU A 51 10.05 15.36 2.14
C LEU A 51 10.81 16.68 1.84
N ASN A 52 10.32 17.46 0.90
CA ASN A 52 10.80 18.83 0.57
C ASN A 52 12.34 18.97 0.55
N GLY A 53 13.04 17.99 -0.05
CA GLY A 53 14.49 18.04 -0.21
C GLY A 53 15.33 17.66 1.01
N ARG A 54 14.73 17.30 2.15
CA ARG A 54 15.49 16.91 3.36
C ARG A 54 16.29 15.63 3.11
N PRO A 55 17.62 15.64 3.29
CA PRO A 55 18.49 14.49 2.97
C PRO A 55 18.39 13.36 4.01
N ASP A 56 18.03 13.68 5.25
CA ASP A 56 17.98 12.73 6.38
C ASP A 56 16.54 12.33 6.72
N ALA A 57 15.63 12.46 5.74
CA ALA A 57 14.25 12.09 5.93
C ALA A 57 14.08 10.57 6.00
N SER A 58 13.10 10.13 6.77
CA SER A 58 12.77 8.73 6.99
C SER A 58 11.34 8.42 6.56
N VAL A 59 11.16 7.24 5.96
CA VAL A 59 9.87 6.77 5.46
C VAL A 59 9.64 5.34 5.92
N LEU A 60 8.48 5.06 6.50
CA LEU A 60 7.98 3.70 6.71
C LEU A 60 7.09 3.32 5.52
N ASP A 61 7.43 2.26 4.81
CA ASP A 61 6.59 1.62 3.80
C ASP A 61 5.97 0.37 4.44
N ILE A 62 4.72 0.44 4.91
CA ILE A 62 4.04 -0.66 5.60
C ILE A 62 3.10 -1.41 4.66
N GLY A 63 3.12 -2.76 4.72
CA GLY A 63 2.52 -3.61 3.70
C GLY A 63 3.31 -3.53 2.39
N ALA A 64 4.64 -3.48 2.50
CA ALA A 64 5.55 -3.13 1.40
C ALA A 64 5.65 -4.20 0.30
N GLY A 65 5.12 -5.39 0.53
CA GLY A 65 5.15 -6.47 -0.46
C GLY A 65 6.58 -6.78 -0.94
N SER A 66 6.81 -6.69 -2.25
CA SER A 66 8.13 -6.96 -2.85
C SER A 66 9.18 -5.84 -2.66
N GLY A 67 8.83 -4.71 -2.04
CA GLY A 67 9.71 -3.56 -1.81
C GLY A 67 9.88 -2.63 -3.02
N ASP A 68 8.94 -2.61 -3.95
CA ASP A 68 9.05 -1.81 -5.17
C ASP A 68 9.05 -0.30 -4.92
N PHE A 69 8.23 0.17 -3.99
CA PHE A 69 8.20 1.57 -3.60
C PHE A 69 9.52 1.98 -2.96
N ALA A 70 9.98 1.22 -1.95
CA ALA A 70 11.24 1.47 -1.26
C ALA A 70 12.43 1.53 -2.23
N ARG A 71 12.51 0.55 -3.17
CA ARG A 71 13.55 0.52 -4.20
C ARG A 71 13.52 1.76 -5.11
N ARG A 72 12.34 2.19 -5.52
CA ARG A 72 12.20 3.35 -6.41
C ARG A 72 12.51 4.65 -5.70
N LEU A 73 12.05 4.79 -4.46
CA LEU A 73 12.32 5.97 -3.64
C LEU A 73 13.82 6.11 -3.33
N ALA A 74 14.46 5.06 -2.82
CA ALA A 74 15.87 5.07 -2.46
C ALA A 74 16.83 5.31 -3.64
N ARG A 75 16.43 4.95 -4.87
CA ARG A 75 17.21 5.26 -6.09
C ARG A 75 17.18 6.74 -6.48
N GLN A 76 16.16 7.47 -6.06
CA GLN A 76 15.95 8.85 -6.45
C GLN A 76 16.44 9.85 -5.40
N ARG A 77 16.55 9.40 -4.14
CA ARG A 77 16.95 10.24 -3.01
C ARG A 77 17.68 9.47 -1.92
N PRO A 78 18.61 10.11 -1.22
CA PRO A 78 19.22 9.57 0.01
C PRO A 78 18.22 9.68 1.17
N VAL A 79 17.27 8.76 1.25
CA VAL A 79 16.23 8.69 2.30
C VAL A 79 16.35 7.35 3.04
N GLU A 80 16.14 7.35 4.34
CA GLU A 80 16.03 6.12 5.12
C GLU A 80 14.64 5.50 4.90
N VAL A 81 14.60 4.22 4.47
CA VAL A 81 13.33 3.52 4.24
C VAL A 81 13.25 2.30 5.14
N VAL A 82 12.23 2.27 5.99
CA VAL A 82 11.85 1.09 6.75
C VAL A 82 10.80 0.32 5.95
N VAL A 83 11.13 -0.88 5.52
CA VAL A 83 10.25 -1.77 4.76
C VAL A 83 9.54 -2.70 5.74
N GLY A 84 8.24 -2.47 5.94
CA GLY A 84 7.40 -3.19 6.89
C GLY A 84 6.40 -4.12 6.22
N ASP A 85 6.23 -5.31 6.76
CA ASP A 85 5.16 -6.25 6.38
C ASP A 85 4.86 -7.18 7.56
N SER A 86 3.63 -7.67 7.65
CA SER A 86 3.25 -8.61 8.72
C SER A 86 3.80 -10.02 8.47
N ARG A 87 4.06 -10.37 7.23
CA ARG A 87 4.45 -11.71 6.79
C ARG A 87 5.96 -11.80 6.59
N HIS A 88 6.59 -12.72 7.32
CA HIS A 88 8.03 -12.93 7.22
C HIS A 88 8.46 -13.46 5.83
N GLU A 89 7.60 -14.25 5.15
CA GLU A 89 7.87 -14.77 3.81
C GLU A 89 7.94 -13.64 2.78
N VAL A 90 7.05 -12.64 2.91
CA VAL A 90 7.04 -11.44 2.06
C VAL A 90 8.29 -10.62 2.31
N LEU A 91 8.65 -10.38 3.58
CA LEU A 91 9.88 -9.67 3.95
C LEU A 91 11.14 -10.40 3.47
N ALA A 92 11.16 -11.73 3.48
CA ALA A 92 12.29 -12.50 2.94
C ALA A 92 12.47 -12.26 1.43
N ILE A 93 11.39 -12.09 0.68
CA ILE A 93 11.43 -11.73 -0.75
C ILE A 93 11.87 -10.27 -0.92
N ALA A 94 11.31 -9.34 -0.14
CA ALA A 94 11.72 -7.93 -0.16
C ALA A 94 13.21 -7.75 0.14
N ARG A 95 13.76 -8.45 1.15
CA ARG A 95 15.19 -8.43 1.49
C ARG A 95 16.07 -8.84 0.29
N ARG A 96 15.68 -9.89 -0.43
CA ARG A 96 16.40 -10.33 -1.64
C ARG A 96 16.34 -9.28 -2.75
N ASN A 97 15.17 -8.68 -2.97
CA ASN A 97 14.96 -7.68 -4.01
C ASN A 97 15.70 -6.37 -3.72
N LEU A 98 15.95 -6.06 -2.47
CA LEU A 98 16.56 -4.82 -1.99
C LEU A 98 18.01 -5.01 -1.51
N ALA A 99 18.62 -6.19 -1.70
CA ALA A 99 19.96 -6.51 -1.22
C ALA A 99 21.05 -5.50 -1.63
N ASN A 100 20.89 -4.85 -2.78
CA ASN A 100 21.80 -3.83 -3.29
C ASN A 100 21.21 -2.40 -3.18
N THR A 101 20.28 -2.17 -2.26
CA THR A 101 19.67 -0.86 -2.03
C THR A 101 20.13 -0.34 -0.68
N ASN A 102 20.84 0.77 -0.69
CA ASN A 102 21.34 1.39 0.53
C ASN A 102 20.22 2.06 1.33
N ARG A 103 20.43 2.28 2.63
CA ARG A 103 19.52 2.97 3.54
C ARG A 103 18.13 2.33 3.63
N VAL A 104 18.08 1.00 3.56
CA VAL A 104 16.85 0.22 3.73
C VAL A 104 17.01 -0.70 4.93
N SER A 105 16.06 -0.63 5.84
CA SER A 105 15.90 -1.56 6.96
C SER A 105 14.57 -2.31 6.84
N PHE A 106 14.37 -3.35 7.66
CA PHE A 106 13.20 -4.22 7.56
C PHE A 106 12.56 -4.43 8.92
N LEU A 107 11.25 -4.34 8.95
CA LEU A 107 10.43 -4.46 10.14
C LEU A 107 9.30 -5.48 9.91
N GLN A 108 9.24 -6.54 10.71
CA GLN A 108 8.04 -7.38 10.73
C GLN A 108 7.05 -6.77 11.70
N ALA A 109 5.90 -6.31 11.20
CA ALA A 109 4.88 -5.66 12.02
C ALA A 109 3.50 -5.76 11.40
N ASP A 110 2.49 -5.85 12.26
CA ASP A 110 1.10 -5.59 11.90
C ASP A 110 0.87 -4.07 11.91
N VAL A 111 0.26 -3.57 10.86
CA VAL A 111 -0.07 -2.14 10.72
C VAL A 111 -0.98 -1.62 11.83
N ARG A 112 -1.73 -2.51 12.50
CA ARG A 112 -2.63 -2.18 13.61
C ARG A 112 -1.91 -2.02 14.96
N ALA A 113 -0.61 -2.40 15.03
CA ALA A 113 0.20 -2.32 16.25
C ALA A 113 1.68 -2.17 15.84
N LEU A 114 2.08 -0.98 15.42
CA LEU A 114 3.43 -0.70 14.97
C LEU A 114 4.40 -0.59 16.15
N PRO A 115 5.48 -1.41 16.21
CA PRO A 115 6.45 -1.39 17.32
C PRO A 115 7.44 -0.23 17.15
N LEU A 116 6.92 0.96 16.92
CA LEU A 116 7.67 2.21 16.73
C LEU A 116 7.13 3.27 17.68
N ALA A 117 7.98 4.18 18.11
CA ALA A 117 7.57 5.33 18.94
C ALA A 117 6.71 6.30 18.14
N ASP A 118 6.04 7.20 18.84
CA ASP A 118 5.35 8.34 18.23
C ASP A 118 6.35 9.18 17.44
N ASP A 119 5.93 9.70 16.29
CA ASP A 119 6.76 10.53 15.41
C ASP A 119 8.10 9.88 15.00
N ALA A 120 8.17 8.53 14.93
CA ALA A 120 9.40 7.79 14.63
C ALA A 120 9.95 8.03 13.23
N VAL A 121 9.07 8.29 12.25
CA VAL A 121 9.44 8.55 10.85
C VAL A 121 8.76 9.81 10.32
N ASP A 122 9.31 10.40 9.27
CA ASP A 122 8.72 11.61 8.69
C ASP A 122 7.41 11.31 7.96
N VAL A 123 7.37 10.24 7.18
CA VAL A 123 6.20 9.85 6.39
C VAL A 123 5.93 8.35 6.57
N VAL A 124 4.68 7.99 6.78
CA VAL A 124 4.22 6.60 6.66
C VAL A 124 3.50 6.44 5.33
N HIS A 125 3.92 5.47 4.54
CA HIS A 125 3.33 5.10 3.26
C HIS A 125 2.72 3.72 3.36
N ALA A 126 1.53 3.54 2.78
CA ALA A 126 0.92 2.24 2.56
C ALA A 126 0.32 2.16 1.16
N SER A 127 0.56 1.05 0.48
CA SER A 127 0.06 0.84 -0.87
C SER A 127 -0.62 -0.50 -1.00
N LEU A 128 -1.87 -0.50 -1.49
CA LEU A 128 -2.68 -1.71 -1.66
C LEU A 128 -2.81 -2.50 -0.34
N LEU A 129 -3.07 -1.80 0.75
CA LEU A 129 -3.14 -2.38 2.09
C LEU A 129 -4.52 -2.23 2.73
N LEU A 130 -5.13 -1.03 2.68
CA LEU A 130 -6.33 -0.76 3.46
C LEU A 130 -7.53 -1.60 3.03
N HIS A 131 -7.62 -1.97 1.76
CA HIS A 131 -8.72 -2.83 1.28
C HIS A 131 -8.70 -4.25 1.87
N HIS A 132 -7.58 -4.71 2.42
CA HIS A 132 -7.51 -5.98 3.17
C HIS A 132 -8.12 -5.88 4.57
N LEU A 133 -8.23 -4.68 5.13
CA LEU A 133 -8.72 -4.46 6.49
C LEU A 133 -10.23 -4.19 6.49
N ASP A 134 -10.94 -4.71 7.49
CA ASP A 134 -12.31 -4.29 7.74
C ASP A 134 -12.35 -2.86 8.32
N PRO A 135 -13.49 -2.15 8.25
CA PRO A 135 -13.55 -0.73 8.62
C PRO A 135 -12.98 -0.41 10.01
N SER A 136 -13.28 -1.24 11.03
CA SER A 136 -12.74 -1.07 12.38
C SER A 136 -11.21 -1.19 12.41
N ASP A 137 -10.67 -2.20 11.75
CA ASP A 137 -9.22 -2.44 11.65
C ASP A 137 -8.52 -1.37 10.82
N ALA A 138 -9.16 -0.87 9.76
CA ALA A 138 -8.65 0.23 8.96
C ALA A 138 -8.50 1.53 9.77
N VAL A 139 -9.47 1.83 10.67
CA VAL A 139 -9.35 2.98 11.58
C VAL A 139 -8.20 2.78 12.56
N VAL A 140 -8.03 1.59 13.13
CA VAL A 140 -6.89 1.28 14.03
C VAL A 140 -5.56 1.44 13.28
N ALA A 141 -5.46 0.88 12.08
CA ALA A 141 -4.27 0.99 11.25
C ALA A 141 -3.93 2.46 10.91
N LEU A 142 -4.93 3.25 10.52
CA LEU A 142 -4.74 4.67 10.21
C LEU A 142 -4.31 5.48 11.45
N ARG A 143 -4.82 5.15 12.65
CA ARG A 143 -4.37 5.76 13.92
C ARG A 143 -2.91 5.44 14.22
N GLU A 144 -2.50 4.19 14.04
CA GLU A 144 -1.11 3.78 14.22
C GLU A 144 -0.18 4.44 13.20
N MET A 145 -0.58 4.51 11.94
CA MET A 145 0.18 5.24 10.91
C MET A 145 0.31 6.73 11.28
N ARG A 146 -0.78 7.37 11.73
CA ARG A 146 -0.76 8.76 12.21
C ARG A 146 0.18 8.95 13.40
N ARG A 147 0.11 8.05 14.38
CA ARG A 147 0.95 8.10 15.60
C ARG A 147 2.44 8.06 15.26
N VAL A 148 2.82 7.20 14.32
CA VAL A 148 4.22 6.98 13.94
C VAL A 148 4.74 8.04 12.96
N ALA A 149 3.85 8.69 12.20
CA ALA A 149 4.20 9.68 11.20
C ALA A 149 4.33 11.09 11.79
N ARG A 150 5.52 11.70 11.69
CA ARG A 150 5.77 13.10 12.11
C ARG A 150 5.09 14.13 11.20
N THR A 151 4.99 13.83 9.91
CA THR A 151 4.57 14.84 8.90
C THR A 151 3.27 14.46 8.21
N ALA A 152 3.16 13.24 7.70
CA ALA A 152 2.01 12.82 6.92
C ALA A 152 1.91 11.30 6.75
N VAL A 153 0.69 10.85 6.46
CA VAL A 153 0.36 9.50 6.01
C VAL A 153 -0.01 9.54 4.53
N VAL A 154 0.60 8.68 3.72
CA VAL A 154 0.34 8.55 2.29
C VAL A 154 -0.28 7.20 2.01
N ILE A 155 -1.51 7.18 1.54
CA ILE A 155 -2.24 5.98 1.14
C ILE A 155 -2.37 5.94 -0.37
N ASN A 156 -1.92 4.85 -1.00
CA ASN A 156 -2.16 4.60 -2.42
C ASN A 156 -2.94 3.30 -2.56
N ASP A 157 -4.25 3.39 -2.77
CA ASP A 157 -5.08 2.19 -2.81
C ASP A 157 -6.06 2.20 -3.99
N LEU A 158 -6.66 1.03 -4.25
CA LEU A 158 -7.76 0.87 -5.17
C LEU A 158 -8.97 1.64 -4.65
N ARG A 159 -9.83 2.07 -5.56
CA ARG A 159 -11.14 2.60 -5.22
C ARG A 159 -12.25 1.73 -5.78
N ARG A 160 -13.32 1.53 -5.03
CA ARG A 160 -14.50 0.82 -5.50
C ARG A 160 -15.31 1.68 -6.44
N GLY A 161 -15.74 1.10 -7.57
CA GLY A 161 -16.60 1.72 -8.55
C GLY A 161 -16.60 0.96 -9.87
N ARG A 162 -17.65 1.10 -10.68
CA ARG A 162 -17.82 0.33 -11.93
C ARG A 162 -16.67 0.54 -12.92
N ILE A 163 -16.31 1.78 -13.17
CA ILE A 163 -15.22 2.12 -14.09
C ILE A 163 -13.87 1.69 -13.50
N ALA A 164 -13.64 1.95 -12.20
CA ALA A 164 -12.42 1.54 -11.52
C ALA A 164 -12.24 0.03 -11.53
N PHE A 165 -13.32 -0.73 -11.32
CA PHE A 165 -13.30 -2.20 -11.43
C PHE A 165 -12.86 -2.65 -12.81
N LEU A 166 -13.43 -2.11 -13.88
CA LEU A 166 -13.08 -2.49 -15.26
C LEU A 166 -11.62 -2.16 -15.57
N LEU A 167 -11.15 -0.97 -15.17
CA LEU A 167 -9.77 -0.53 -15.36
C LEU A 167 -8.75 -1.33 -14.52
N THR A 168 -9.17 -1.93 -13.40
CA THR A 168 -8.35 -2.86 -12.62
C THR A 168 -8.39 -4.27 -13.22
N ALA A 169 -9.58 -4.75 -13.59
CA ALA A 169 -9.77 -6.11 -14.08
C ALA A 169 -9.07 -6.35 -15.43
N ALA A 170 -9.11 -5.38 -16.34
CA ALA A 170 -8.54 -5.53 -17.67
C ALA A 170 -7.02 -5.85 -17.65
N PRO A 171 -6.15 -5.07 -16.99
CA PRO A 171 -4.73 -5.41 -16.91
C PRO A 171 -4.46 -6.67 -16.08
N VAL A 172 -5.22 -6.91 -14.99
CA VAL A 172 -5.09 -8.15 -14.21
C VAL A 172 -5.34 -9.37 -15.09
N LEU A 173 -6.42 -9.40 -15.84
CA LEU A 173 -6.77 -10.53 -16.71
C LEU A 173 -5.84 -10.66 -17.92
N ALA A 174 -5.33 -9.55 -18.44
CA ALA A 174 -4.46 -9.53 -19.62
C ALA A 174 -3.01 -9.95 -19.29
N TYR A 175 -2.48 -9.54 -18.16
CA TYR A 175 -1.04 -9.66 -17.84
C TYR A 175 -0.72 -10.66 -16.73
N SER A 176 -1.70 -11.05 -15.90
CA SER A 176 -1.46 -11.97 -14.80
C SER A 176 -1.82 -13.41 -15.16
N ARG A 177 -0.97 -14.35 -14.75
CA ARG A 177 -1.15 -15.79 -14.92
C ARG A 177 -1.26 -16.53 -13.60
N GLY A 178 -0.71 -15.94 -12.52
CA GLY A 178 -0.76 -16.47 -11.17
C GLY A 178 -2.19 -16.54 -10.64
N ARG A 179 -2.49 -17.64 -9.98
CA ARG A 179 -3.81 -17.88 -9.38
C ARG A 179 -4.16 -16.79 -8.37
N TYR A 180 -3.21 -16.43 -7.50
CA TYR A 180 -3.43 -15.39 -6.49
C TYR A 180 -3.72 -14.04 -7.14
N THR A 181 -2.90 -13.57 -8.06
CA THR A 181 -3.09 -12.26 -8.70
C THR A 181 -4.43 -12.16 -9.44
N ARG A 182 -4.83 -13.22 -10.14
CA ARG A 182 -6.11 -13.22 -10.88
C ARG A 182 -7.33 -13.22 -9.98
N ASN A 183 -7.29 -14.02 -8.92
CA ASN A 183 -8.40 -14.08 -7.95
C ASN A 183 -8.44 -12.80 -7.13
N ASP A 184 -7.33 -12.50 -6.48
CA ASP A 184 -7.27 -11.42 -5.49
C ASP A 184 -7.36 -10.03 -6.15
N GLY A 185 -6.78 -9.84 -7.34
CA GLY A 185 -6.88 -8.57 -8.04
C GLY A 185 -8.30 -8.15 -8.43
N LEU A 186 -9.19 -9.13 -8.71
CA LEU A 186 -10.61 -8.85 -8.94
C LEU A 186 -11.37 -8.66 -7.62
N LEU A 187 -10.97 -9.39 -6.59
CA LEU A 187 -11.58 -9.30 -5.28
C LEU A 187 -11.19 -8.00 -4.57
N SER A 188 -9.93 -7.61 -4.61
CA SER A 188 -9.41 -6.34 -4.09
C SER A 188 -10.18 -5.13 -4.63
N ALA A 189 -10.48 -5.12 -5.94
CA ALA A 189 -11.27 -4.03 -6.54
C ALA A 189 -12.71 -3.95 -6.01
N ARG A 190 -13.25 -5.05 -5.45
CA ARG A 190 -14.57 -5.10 -4.81
C ARG A 190 -14.50 -4.82 -3.31
N ARG A 191 -13.38 -5.15 -2.67
CA ARG A 191 -13.08 -4.86 -1.27
C ARG A 191 -12.64 -3.42 -1.04
N ALA A 192 -12.13 -2.76 -2.09
CA ALA A 192 -11.67 -1.38 -2.01
C ALA A 192 -12.72 -0.44 -1.42
N TYR A 193 -12.28 0.56 -0.70
CA TYR A 193 -13.13 1.62 -0.19
C TYR A 193 -13.49 2.60 -1.33
N THR A 194 -14.68 3.21 -1.26
CA THR A 194 -14.98 4.41 -2.02
C THR A 194 -14.25 5.61 -1.40
N LEU A 195 -14.14 6.71 -2.12
CA LEU A 195 -13.46 7.91 -1.58
C LEU A 195 -14.16 8.46 -0.33
N PRO A 196 -15.50 8.57 -0.27
CA PRO A 196 -16.18 8.97 0.97
C PRO A 196 -15.91 8.01 2.13
N GLU A 197 -15.99 6.69 1.92
CA GLU A 197 -15.68 5.71 2.96
C GLU A 197 -14.24 5.85 3.48
N LEU A 198 -13.27 6.06 2.58
CA LEU A 198 -11.88 6.26 2.97
C LEU A 198 -11.70 7.55 3.79
N ASP A 199 -12.38 8.63 3.41
CA ASP A 199 -12.34 9.90 4.13
C ASP A 199 -13.00 9.79 5.51
N ASP A 200 -14.10 9.06 5.61
CA ASP A 200 -14.76 8.80 6.89
C ASP A 200 -13.86 7.97 7.84
N LEU A 201 -13.15 6.96 7.33
CA LEU A 201 -12.21 6.17 8.11
C LEU A 201 -11.02 7.02 8.58
N ALA A 202 -10.48 7.86 7.70
CA ALA A 202 -9.39 8.77 8.03
C ALA A 202 -9.81 9.79 9.11
N ALA A 203 -10.99 10.38 8.98
CA ALA A 203 -11.55 11.30 9.98
C ALA A 203 -11.74 10.63 11.35
N GLN A 204 -12.25 9.39 11.39
CA GLN A 204 -12.35 8.60 12.63
C GLN A 204 -10.98 8.29 13.25
N ALA A 205 -9.93 8.23 12.44
CA ALA A 205 -8.56 8.07 12.90
C ALA A 205 -7.90 9.40 13.32
N GLY A 206 -8.60 10.54 13.18
CA GLY A 206 -8.09 11.86 13.46
C GLY A 206 -7.14 12.41 12.39
N LEU A 207 -7.28 11.93 11.15
CA LEU A 207 -6.51 12.37 9.99
C LEU A 207 -7.34 13.32 9.13
N GLU A 208 -6.72 14.39 8.65
CA GLU A 208 -7.30 15.37 7.75
C GLU A 208 -6.74 15.22 6.34
N LEU A 209 -7.60 15.30 5.33
CA LEU A 209 -7.21 15.25 3.93
C LEU A 209 -6.42 16.50 3.53
N VAL A 210 -5.19 16.30 3.05
CA VAL A 210 -4.31 17.37 2.54
C VAL A 210 -4.39 17.45 1.01
N SER A 211 -4.25 16.32 0.34
CA SER A 211 -4.29 16.26 -1.12
C SER A 211 -4.65 14.87 -1.63
N ARG A 212 -5.14 14.83 -2.86
CA ARG A 212 -5.52 13.59 -3.54
C ARG A 212 -5.25 13.69 -5.03
N THR A 213 -4.78 12.59 -5.63
CA THR A 213 -4.67 12.50 -7.10
C THR A 213 -6.06 12.46 -7.74
N PRO A 214 -6.19 12.87 -9.03
CA PRO A 214 -7.48 12.83 -9.73
C PRO A 214 -8.15 11.45 -9.70
N SER A 215 -9.43 11.43 -9.40
CA SER A 215 -10.19 10.21 -9.08
C SER A 215 -10.73 9.43 -10.29
N TRP A 216 -10.32 9.74 -11.53
CA TRP A 216 -10.76 8.99 -12.70
C TRP A 216 -10.02 7.67 -12.91
N TRP A 217 -8.88 7.48 -12.24
CA TRP A 217 -8.07 6.24 -12.28
C TRP A 217 -8.52 5.23 -11.21
N PRO A 218 -8.30 3.92 -11.40
CA PRO A 218 -8.72 2.89 -10.43
C PRO A 218 -7.96 2.94 -9.11
N ARG A 219 -6.78 3.54 -9.09
CA ARG A 219 -5.97 3.77 -7.88
C ARG A 219 -5.92 5.26 -7.58
N VAL A 220 -5.95 5.57 -6.32
CA VAL A 220 -5.85 6.93 -5.81
C VAL A 220 -4.74 7.03 -4.77
N THR A 221 -3.93 8.08 -4.88
CA THR A 221 -2.97 8.44 -3.84
C THR A 221 -3.55 9.59 -3.04
N THR A 222 -3.68 9.39 -1.74
CA THR A 222 -4.23 10.37 -0.80
C THR A 222 -3.18 10.68 0.25
N VAL A 223 -3.01 11.94 0.57
CA VAL A 223 -2.14 12.45 1.62
C VAL A 223 -3.00 12.95 2.75
N TYR A 224 -2.73 12.48 3.96
CA TYR A 224 -3.38 12.89 5.20
C TYR A 224 -2.37 13.45 6.21
N ARG A 225 -2.88 14.28 7.14
CA ARG A 225 -2.16 14.75 8.33
C ARG A 225 -2.97 14.59 9.60
#